data_03ac6a5617cf70f7c8418a75300787aa
#
_entry.id   03ac6a5617cf70f7c8418a75300787aa
#
_cell.length_a   1.000
_cell.length_b   1.000
_cell.length_c   1.000
_cell.angle_alpha   90.00
_cell.angle_beta   90.00
_cell.angle_gamma   90.00
#
_symmetry.space_group_name_H-M   'P 1'
#
loop_
_entity.id
_entity.type
_entity.pdbx_description
1 polymer ?
#
loop_
_entity_poly.entity_id
_entity_poly.type
_entity_poly.pdbx_seq_one_letter_code
_entity_poly.pdbx_strand_id
1 'polypeptide(L)'
;MTAPRIIQNPAELDALAGGCFVPTMGALHQGHLSLIRAAARSGDPVITSIFVNPTQFAPNEDFDAYPRPVDRDIKLAGEAGSDAVYLPSESSLYPEGREASIDLAASLPIPEVAKRPQLEDAGRPHFFGGVCLVVARLLEQVRPSAAVFGEKDWQQLQVIRAMVASDARFQGIEVIPGPIVRERDGLAMSSRNASIPSMHRERACGLANALDAAESAKTPADAESVMRTTLEAHQLAMEYAVI
;
A
#
# COMPACT_ATOMS: atom_id res chain seq x y z
N MET A 1 -25.43 -6.80 -6.23
CA MET A 1 -24.56 -5.61 -6.20
C MET A 1 -24.40 -5.13 -7.63
N THR A 2 -24.52 -3.85 -7.88
CA THR A 2 -24.31 -3.23 -9.20
C THR A 2 -22.81 -3.25 -9.52
N ALA A 3 -22.45 -3.32 -10.82
CA ALA A 3 -21.05 -3.17 -11.22
C ALA A 3 -20.55 -1.77 -10.83
N PRO A 4 -19.29 -1.63 -10.39
CA PRO A 4 -18.74 -0.33 -10.04
C PRO A 4 -18.64 0.56 -11.28
N ARG A 5 -18.78 1.88 -11.09
CA ARG A 5 -18.52 2.83 -12.17
C ARG A 5 -17.02 2.85 -12.48
N ILE A 6 -16.65 2.73 -13.74
CA ILE A 6 -15.26 2.86 -14.17
C ILE A 6 -15.00 4.33 -14.51
N ILE A 7 -14.00 4.92 -13.87
CA ILE A 7 -13.61 6.32 -14.04
C ILE A 7 -12.18 6.36 -14.57
N GLN A 8 -11.97 7.10 -15.66
CA GLN A 8 -10.64 7.36 -16.24
C GLN A 8 -10.32 8.85 -16.29
N ASN A 9 -11.36 9.68 -16.40
CA ASN A 9 -11.20 11.13 -16.39
C ASN A 9 -11.35 11.67 -14.95
N PRO A 10 -10.34 12.35 -14.37
CA PRO A 10 -10.41 12.93 -13.02
C PRO A 10 -11.62 13.82 -12.78
N ALA A 11 -12.11 14.55 -13.80
CA ALA A 11 -13.28 15.42 -13.67
C ALA A 11 -14.56 14.66 -13.28
N GLU A 12 -14.63 13.36 -13.54
CA GLU A 12 -15.79 12.54 -13.16
C GLU A 12 -15.79 12.18 -11.66
N LEU A 13 -14.67 12.38 -10.97
CA LEU A 13 -14.55 12.15 -9.52
C LEU A 13 -15.29 13.23 -8.69
N ASP A 14 -15.58 14.38 -9.28
CA ASP A 14 -16.26 15.48 -8.58
C ASP A 14 -17.60 15.06 -7.94
N ALA A 15 -18.31 14.15 -8.60
CA ALA A 15 -19.58 13.61 -8.08
C ALA A 15 -19.41 12.67 -6.86
N LEU A 16 -18.18 12.24 -6.57
CA LEU A 16 -17.84 11.31 -5.48
C LEU A 16 -16.94 11.98 -4.43
N ALA A 17 -16.70 13.29 -4.55
CA ALA A 17 -15.89 14.03 -3.58
C ALA A 17 -16.46 13.88 -2.16
N GLY A 18 -15.58 13.73 -1.17
CA GLY A 18 -15.98 13.45 0.21
C GLY A 18 -16.23 11.96 0.51
N GLY A 19 -16.14 11.07 -0.48
CA GLY A 19 -16.23 9.63 -0.28
C GLY A 19 -15.04 9.02 0.46
N CYS A 20 -15.06 7.71 0.65
CA CYS A 20 -13.96 6.94 1.25
C CYS A 20 -13.08 6.34 0.15
N PHE A 21 -11.77 6.55 0.23
CA PHE A 21 -10.81 6.18 -0.81
C PHE A 21 -9.95 4.98 -0.42
N VAL A 22 -9.72 4.06 -1.36
CA VAL A 22 -8.84 2.91 -1.18
C VAL A 22 -7.83 2.87 -2.35
N PRO A 23 -6.64 3.49 -2.20
CA PRO A 23 -5.60 3.44 -3.22
C PRO A 23 -4.96 2.06 -3.30
N THR A 24 -4.82 1.53 -4.53
CA THR A 24 -4.15 0.25 -4.80
C THR A 24 -3.31 0.30 -6.07
N MET A 25 -2.38 -0.64 -6.19
CA MET A 25 -1.66 -0.88 -7.44
C MET A 25 -2.30 -1.98 -8.29
N GLY A 26 -3.48 -2.48 -7.92
CA GLY A 26 -4.11 -3.63 -8.58
C GLY A 26 -3.59 -4.98 -8.10
N ALA A 27 -3.84 -6.02 -8.92
CA ALA A 27 -3.64 -7.43 -8.55
C ALA A 27 -4.31 -7.75 -7.20
N LEU A 28 -5.59 -7.38 -7.09
CA LEU A 28 -6.35 -7.39 -5.84
C LEU A 28 -6.44 -8.80 -5.23
N HIS A 29 -6.25 -8.86 -3.92
CA HIS A 29 -6.39 -10.05 -3.09
C HIS A 29 -7.25 -9.73 -1.84
N GLN A 30 -7.56 -10.73 -1.01
CA GLN A 30 -8.44 -10.56 0.15
C GLN A 30 -7.99 -9.45 1.12
N GLY A 31 -6.68 -9.16 1.21
CA GLY A 31 -6.15 -8.02 1.94
C GLY A 31 -6.71 -6.69 1.41
N HIS A 32 -6.63 -6.44 0.10
CA HIS A 32 -7.23 -5.25 -0.53
C HIS A 32 -8.75 -5.22 -0.37
N LEU A 33 -9.41 -6.38 -0.57
CA LEU A 33 -10.87 -6.47 -0.44
C LEU A 33 -11.34 -6.19 0.99
N SER A 34 -10.53 -6.50 2.01
CA SER A 34 -10.86 -6.15 3.40
C SER A 34 -10.83 -4.64 3.63
N LEU A 35 -9.90 -3.90 2.97
CA LEU A 35 -9.85 -2.44 3.03
C LEU A 35 -11.08 -1.81 2.36
N ILE A 36 -11.48 -2.31 1.18
CA ILE A 36 -12.67 -1.85 0.47
C ILE A 36 -13.93 -2.10 1.31
N ARG A 37 -14.07 -3.29 1.92
CA ARG A 37 -15.18 -3.59 2.83
C ARG A 37 -15.16 -2.72 4.09
N ALA A 38 -13.98 -2.34 4.56
CA ALA A 38 -13.87 -1.40 5.69
C ALA A 38 -14.36 0.00 5.28
N ALA A 39 -13.95 0.48 4.11
CA ALA A 39 -14.45 1.72 3.53
C ALA A 39 -15.97 1.71 3.35
N ALA A 40 -16.54 0.64 2.83
CA ALA A 40 -17.99 0.51 2.59
C ALA A 40 -18.84 0.55 3.87
N ARG A 41 -18.24 0.35 5.04
CA ARG A 41 -18.98 0.47 6.33
C ARG A 41 -19.24 1.92 6.76
N SER A 42 -18.55 2.91 6.19
CA SER A 42 -18.83 4.32 6.48
C SER A 42 -20.20 4.78 5.94
N GLY A 43 -20.70 4.13 4.90
CA GLY A 43 -21.92 4.54 4.19
C GLY A 43 -21.69 5.63 3.14
N ASP A 44 -20.47 6.13 3.01
CA ASP A 44 -20.06 7.07 1.98
C ASP A 44 -19.70 6.34 0.67
N PRO A 45 -19.72 7.02 -0.48
CA PRO A 45 -19.25 6.43 -1.73
C PRO A 45 -17.82 5.92 -1.62
N VAL A 46 -17.58 4.68 -2.04
CA VAL A 46 -16.26 4.06 -2.00
C VAL A 46 -15.60 4.14 -3.38
N ILE A 47 -14.43 4.77 -3.43
CA ILE A 47 -13.60 4.87 -4.61
C ILE A 47 -12.35 4.00 -4.41
N THR A 48 -12.12 3.05 -5.31
CA THR A 48 -10.87 2.28 -5.34
C THR A 48 -10.05 2.72 -6.54
N SER A 49 -8.78 3.10 -6.37
CA SER A 49 -7.91 3.30 -7.53
C SER A 49 -7.07 2.06 -7.84
N ILE A 50 -6.76 1.88 -9.11
CA ILE A 50 -5.83 0.86 -9.61
C ILE A 50 -4.79 1.57 -10.46
N PHE A 51 -3.58 1.72 -9.92
CA PHE A 51 -2.47 2.36 -10.63
C PHE A 51 -1.13 1.80 -10.16
N VAL A 52 -0.40 1.15 -11.07
CA VAL A 52 0.98 0.70 -10.80
C VAL A 52 1.90 1.91 -10.92
N ASN A 53 2.39 2.38 -9.78
CA ASN A 53 3.10 3.65 -9.69
C ASN A 53 4.58 3.50 -10.07
N PRO A 54 5.06 4.10 -11.17
CA PRO A 54 6.45 3.95 -11.60
C PRO A 54 7.46 4.65 -10.66
N THR A 55 7.03 5.70 -9.93
CA THR A 55 7.96 6.53 -9.15
C THR A 55 8.44 5.88 -7.84
N GLN A 56 7.84 4.76 -7.43
CA GLN A 56 8.22 4.01 -6.23
C GLN A 56 9.04 2.74 -6.53
N PHE A 57 9.37 2.48 -7.80
CA PHE A 57 10.19 1.35 -8.20
C PHE A 57 11.60 1.81 -8.56
N ALA A 58 12.60 1.06 -8.08
CA ALA A 58 13.96 1.22 -8.56
C ALA A 58 14.11 0.63 -9.99
N PRO A 59 15.12 1.05 -10.76
CA PRO A 59 15.30 0.60 -12.15
C PRO A 59 15.40 -0.92 -12.33
N ASN A 60 15.80 -1.64 -11.28
CA ASN A 60 15.97 -3.10 -11.27
C ASN A 60 14.85 -3.84 -10.53
N GLU A 61 13.77 -3.14 -10.16
CA GLU A 61 12.62 -3.76 -9.51
C GLU A 61 11.57 -4.24 -10.53
N ASP A 62 10.55 -4.92 -10.04
CA ASP A 62 9.55 -5.68 -10.81
C ASP A 62 8.44 -4.83 -11.45
N PHE A 63 8.68 -3.54 -11.76
CA PHE A 63 7.66 -2.64 -12.33
C PHE A 63 7.00 -3.19 -13.60
N ASP A 64 7.82 -3.66 -14.56
CA ASP A 64 7.31 -4.20 -15.82
C ASP A 64 6.62 -5.56 -15.64
N ALA A 65 7.10 -6.36 -14.69
CA ALA A 65 6.57 -7.68 -14.35
C ALA A 65 5.39 -7.61 -13.38
N TYR A 66 5.07 -6.44 -12.81
CA TYR A 66 3.97 -6.30 -11.85
C TYR A 66 2.64 -6.67 -12.50
N PRO A 67 1.83 -7.57 -11.90
CA PRO A 67 0.60 -8.07 -12.53
C PRO A 67 -0.47 -6.98 -12.67
N ARG A 68 -1.13 -6.95 -13.84
CA ARG A 68 -2.17 -5.96 -14.18
C ARG A 68 -3.47 -6.62 -14.66
N PRO A 69 -4.14 -7.46 -13.85
CA PRO A 69 -5.39 -8.11 -14.22
C PRO A 69 -6.59 -7.18 -14.02
N VAL A 70 -6.63 -6.05 -14.77
CA VAL A 70 -7.55 -4.92 -14.53
C VAL A 70 -9.02 -5.35 -14.49
N ASP A 71 -9.49 -6.16 -15.45
CA ASP A 71 -10.89 -6.59 -15.50
C ASP A 71 -11.29 -7.42 -14.27
N ARG A 72 -10.38 -8.29 -13.81
CA ARG A 72 -10.57 -9.07 -12.58
C ARG A 72 -10.61 -8.15 -11.37
N ASP A 73 -9.74 -7.17 -11.32
CA ASP A 73 -9.63 -6.24 -10.19
C ASP A 73 -10.89 -5.36 -10.08
N ILE A 74 -11.40 -4.85 -11.21
CA ILE A 74 -12.66 -4.10 -11.25
C ILE A 74 -13.81 -4.94 -10.68
N LYS A 75 -13.93 -6.18 -11.13
CA LYS A 75 -14.97 -7.10 -10.64
C LYS A 75 -14.85 -7.32 -9.13
N LEU A 76 -13.64 -7.63 -8.65
CA LEU A 76 -13.38 -7.88 -7.23
C LEU A 76 -13.64 -6.64 -6.37
N ALA A 77 -13.26 -5.44 -6.84
CA ALA A 77 -13.52 -4.19 -6.14
C ALA A 77 -15.02 -3.95 -5.97
N GLY A 78 -15.82 -4.12 -7.05
CA GLY A 78 -17.27 -4.03 -7.00
C GLY A 78 -17.92 -5.05 -6.05
N GLU A 79 -17.48 -6.31 -6.09
CA GLU A 79 -17.94 -7.36 -5.17
C GLU A 79 -17.60 -7.05 -3.70
N ALA A 80 -16.55 -6.29 -3.45
CA ALA A 80 -16.15 -5.85 -2.11
C ALA A 80 -16.88 -4.59 -1.62
N GLY A 81 -17.61 -3.89 -2.50
CA GLY A 81 -18.41 -2.73 -2.16
C GLY A 81 -17.86 -1.40 -2.67
N SER A 82 -16.95 -1.43 -3.66
CA SER A 82 -16.52 -0.20 -4.34
C SER A 82 -17.62 0.31 -5.28
N ASP A 83 -18.02 1.57 -5.14
CA ASP A 83 -18.99 2.24 -6.02
C ASP A 83 -18.35 2.69 -7.33
N ALA A 84 -17.06 3.05 -7.26
CA ALA A 84 -16.28 3.43 -8.44
C ALA A 84 -14.86 2.87 -8.38
N VAL A 85 -14.36 2.47 -9.56
CA VAL A 85 -12.94 2.12 -9.76
C VAL A 85 -12.31 3.19 -10.63
N TYR A 86 -11.35 3.91 -10.04
CA TYR A 86 -10.57 4.93 -10.72
C TYR A 86 -9.31 4.32 -11.33
N LEU A 87 -9.18 4.47 -12.65
CA LEU A 87 -8.05 4.01 -13.45
C LEU A 87 -7.31 5.21 -14.05
N PRO A 88 -6.50 5.94 -13.25
CA PRO A 88 -5.77 7.09 -13.76
C PRO A 88 -4.78 6.68 -14.85
N SER A 89 -4.62 7.51 -15.86
CA SER A 89 -3.48 7.39 -16.77
C SER A 89 -2.22 7.97 -16.11
N GLU A 90 -1.06 7.52 -16.57
CA GLU A 90 0.21 8.10 -16.11
C GLU A 90 0.27 9.60 -16.38
N SER A 91 -0.18 10.06 -17.55
CA SER A 91 -0.22 11.48 -17.90
C SER A 91 -1.20 12.30 -17.06
N SER A 92 -2.22 11.67 -16.49
CA SER A 92 -3.17 12.33 -15.58
C SER A 92 -2.56 12.57 -14.19
N LEU A 93 -1.73 11.64 -13.70
CA LEU A 93 -1.04 11.78 -12.41
C LEU A 93 0.29 12.53 -12.54
N TYR A 94 0.96 12.36 -13.65
CA TYR A 94 2.30 12.88 -13.93
C TYR A 94 2.33 13.67 -15.24
N PRO A 95 1.71 14.86 -15.29
CA PRO A 95 1.66 15.70 -16.49
C PRO A 95 3.05 16.19 -16.92
N GLU A 96 4.01 16.21 -16.00
CA GLU A 96 5.42 16.52 -16.26
C GLU A 96 6.19 15.38 -16.93
N GLY A 97 5.60 14.19 -17.04
CA GLY A 97 6.22 12.96 -17.53
C GLY A 97 6.90 12.13 -16.45
N ARG A 98 7.15 10.86 -16.75
CA ARG A 98 7.67 9.86 -15.80
C ARG A 98 9.02 10.24 -15.21
N GLU A 99 9.99 10.60 -16.04
CA GLU A 99 11.36 10.93 -15.60
C GLU A 99 11.36 12.12 -14.64
N ALA A 100 10.68 13.20 -15.04
CA ALA A 100 10.56 14.39 -14.19
C ALA A 100 9.82 14.10 -12.88
N SER A 101 8.86 13.17 -12.88
CA SER A 101 8.15 12.76 -11.67
C SER A 101 9.01 11.88 -10.75
N ILE A 102 9.91 11.06 -11.30
CA ILE A 102 10.90 10.32 -10.50
C ILE A 102 11.87 11.30 -9.83
N ASP A 103 12.38 12.29 -10.56
CA ASP A 103 13.25 13.32 -10.01
C ASP A 103 12.54 14.17 -8.94
N LEU A 104 11.28 14.52 -9.19
CA LEU A 104 10.44 15.22 -8.22
C LEU A 104 10.27 14.39 -6.95
N ALA A 105 9.90 13.11 -7.07
CA ALA A 105 9.74 12.20 -5.94
C ALA A 105 11.02 12.09 -5.10
N ALA A 106 12.19 12.01 -5.75
CA ALA A 106 13.49 11.95 -5.07
C ALA A 106 13.84 13.26 -4.32
N SER A 107 13.29 14.39 -4.74
CA SER A 107 13.53 15.72 -4.14
C SER A 107 12.49 16.13 -3.10
N LEU A 108 11.33 15.40 -3.00
CA LEU A 108 10.28 15.75 -2.06
C LEU A 108 10.76 15.67 -0.60
N PRO A 109 10.39 16.64 0.25
CA PRO A 109 10.57 16.51 1.68
C PRO A 109 9.66 15.39 2.21
N ILE A 110 10.23 14.25 2.54
CA ILE A 110 9.49 13.14 3.16
C ILE A 110 9.45 13.32 4.68
N PRO A 111 8.38 12.87 5.35
CA PRO A 111 8.26 12.95 6.81
C PRO A 111 9.42 12.25 7.53
N GLU A 112 9.82 12.75 8.69
CA GLU A 112 10.92 12.16 9.47
C GLU A 112 10.70 10.68 9.83
N VAL A 113 9.45 10.26 9.99
CA VAL A 113 9.09 8.84 10.22
C VAL A 113 9.46 7.94 9.04
N ALA A 114 9.67 8.51 7.85
CA ALA A 114 10.17 7.77 6.68
C ALA A 114 11.69 7.60 6.68
N LYS A 115 12.41 8.31 7.57
CA LYS A 115 13.88 8.30 7.64
C LYS A 115 14.39 7.62 8.91
N ARG A 116 13.53 7.34 9.85
CA ARG A 116 13.85 6.72 11.14
C ARG A 116 12.74 5.75 11.52
N PRO A 117 13.06 4.55 11.96
CA PRO A 117 14.38 4.04 12.34
C PRO A 117 15.25 3.43 11.23
N GLN A 118 15.18 3.83 9.98
CA GLN A 118 15.96 3.28 8.86
C GLN A 118 15.58 1.83 8.56
N LEU A 119 14.36 1.62 8.13
CA LEU A 119 13.83 0.31 7.74
C LEU A 119 13.82 0.19 6.21
N GLU A 120 12.65 0.32 5.60
CA GLU A 120 12.49 0.26 4.15
C GLU A 120 13.27 1.36 3.40
N ASP A 121 13.36 2.55 3.99
CA ASP A 121 14.10 3.70 3.44
C ASP A 121 15.61 3.45 3.34
N ALA A 122 16.20 2.61 4.20
CA ALA A 122 17.62 2.27 4.14
C ALA A 122 17.96 1.45 2.89
N GLY A 123 17.11 0.47 2.54
CA GLY A 123 17.28 -0.38 1.36
C GLY A 123 16.75 0.26 0.07
N ARG A 124 15.76 1.17 0.19
CA ARG A 124 15.02 1.76 -0.93
C ARG A 124 14.84 3.27 -0.75
N PRO A 125 15.90 4.08 -0.88
CA PRO A 125 15.87 5.52 -0.53
C PRO A 125 14.87 6.34 -1.35
N HIS A 126 14.44 5.88 -2.54
CA HIS A 126 13.49 6.57 -3.40
C HIS A 126 12.03 6.18 -3.13
N PHE A 127 11.81 5.09 -2.40
CA PHE A 127 10.49 4.45 -2.26
C PHE A 127 9.45 5.40 -1.67
N PHE A 128 9.72 5.99 -0.51
CA PHE A 128 8.72 6.84 0.16
C PHE A 128 8.48 8.17 -0.55
N GLY A 129 9.46 8.71 -1.25
CA GLY A 129 9.24 9.87 -2.13
C GLY A 129 8.21 9.57 -3.22
N GLY A 130 8.34 8.42 -3.88
CA GLY A 130 7.38 7.93 -4.88
C GLY A 130 6.00 7.66 -4.29
N VAL A 131 5.93 7.06 -3.10
CA VAL A 131 4.66 6.83 -2.39
C VAL A 131 3.99 8.16 -2.02
N CYS A 132 4.72 9.11 -1.44
CA CYS A 132 4.17 10.41 -1.09
C CYS A 132 3.65 11.15 -2.33
N LEU A 133 4.40 11.13 -3.44
CA LEU A 133 4.00 11.80 -4.67
C LEU A 133 2.70 11.21 -5.23
N VAL A 134 2.62 9.89 -5.41
CA VAL A 134 1.40 9.27 -5.98
C VAL A 134 0.20 9.44 -5.07
N VAL A 135 0.36 9.28 -3.76
CA VAL A 135 -0.74 9.43 -2.81
C VAL A 135 -1.24 10.88 -2.79
N ALA A 136 -0.33 11.87 -2.77
CA ALA A 136 -0.72 13.27 -2.85
C ALA A 136 -1.52 13.57 -4.12
N ARG A 137 -1.05 13.14 -5.29
CA ARG A 137 -1.75 13.32 -6.58
C ARG A 137 -3.13 12.67 -6.60
N LEU A 138 -3.24 11.45 -6.05
CA LEU A 138 -4.51 10.75 -5.96
C LEU A 138 -5.48 11.46 -4.99
N LEU A 139 -5.00 11.91 -3.82
CA LEU A 139 -5.83 12.64 -2.86
C LEU A 139 -6.33 13.99 -3.43
N GLU A 140 -5.49 14.71 -4.18
CA GLU A 140 -5.89 15.94 -4.88
C GLU A 140 -7.00 15.71 -5.91
N GLN A 141 -6.95 14.60 -6.65
CA GLN A 141 -7.94 14.28 -7.67
C GLN A 141 -9.22 13.72 -7.07
N VAL A 142 -9.13 12.80 -6.10
CA VAL A 142 -10.29 12.13 -5.48
C VAL A 142 -10.99 13.01 -4.46
N ARG A 143 -10.25 13.83 -3.71
CA ARG A 143 -10.75 14.70 -2.63
C ARG A 143 -11.64 13.95 -1.62
N PRO A 144 -11.14 12.85 -1.03
CA PRO A 144 -11.91 12.04 -0.12
C PRO A 144 -12.04 12.69 1.27
N SER A 145 -13.04 12.28 2.06
CA SER A 145 -13.10 12.58 3.50
C SER A 145 -12.23 11.62 4.32
N ALA A 146 -12.04 10.39 3.81
CA ALA A 146 -11.21 9.37 4.45
C ALA A 146 -10.49 8.52 3.41
N ALA A 147 -9.32 7.98 3.77
CA ALA A 147 -8.58 7.06 2.95
C ALA A 147 -8.07 5.86 3.78
N VAL A 148 -8.26 4.63 3.26
CA VAL A 148 -7.95 3.39 3.98
C VAL A 148 -6.65 2.80 3.46
N PHE A 149 -5.69 2.54 4.38
CA PHE A 149 -4.39 1.95 4.07
C PHE A 149 -4.13 0.73 4.96
N GLY A 150 -3.47 -0.30 4.40
CA GLY A 150 -3.19 -1.52 5.14
C GLY A 150 -2.03 -1.38 6.14
N GLU A 151 -2.19 -1.96 7.34
CA GLU A 151 -1.13 -2.03 8.37
C GLU A 151 0.02 -2.97 7.98
N LYS A 152 -0.16 -3.81 6.96
CA LYS A 152 0.91 -4.67 6.46
C LYS A 152 2.16 -3.88 6.10
N ASP A 153 2.00 -2.75 5.47
CA ASP A 153 3.07 -1.84 5.07
C ASP A 153 3.16 -0.71 6.12
N TRP A 154 3.49 -1.08 7.37
CA TRP A 154 3.40 -0.23 8.57
C TRP A 154 4.12 1.11 8.44
N GLN A 155 5.38 1.10 8.00
CA GLN A 155 6.14 2.34 7.83
C GLN A 155 5.49 3.24 6.77
N GLN A 156 5.02 2.68 5.66
CA GLN A 156 4.26 3.42 4.63
C GLN A 156 3.01 4.09 5.23
N LEU A 157 2.24 3.37 6.06
CA LEU A 157 1.07 3.94 6.73
C LEU A 157 1.44 5.14 7.61
N GLN A 158 2.54 5.05 8.39
CA GLN A 158 2.99 6.16 9.24
C GLN A 158 3.47 7.36 8.38
N VAL A 159 4.17 7.10 7.29
CA VAL A 159 4.60 8.15 6.33
C VAL A 159 3.40 8.89 5.74
N ILE A 160 2.38 8.15 5.29
CA ILE A 160 1.16 8.75 4.72
C ILE A 160 0.40 9.57 5.78
N ARG A 161 0.26 9.05 7.01
CA ARG A 161 -0.34 9.80 8.12
C ARG A 161 0.37 11.11 8.40
N ALA A 162 1.70 11.06 8.47
CA ALA A 162 2.51 12.25 8.72
C ALA A 162 2.42 13.25 7.56
N MET A 163 2.43 12.79 6.31
CA MET A 163 2.24 13.62 5.13
C MET A 163 0.87 14.32 5.15
N VAL A 164 -0.20 13.58 5.34
CA VAL A 164 -1.58 14.13 5.40
C VAL A 164 -1.72 15.14 6.53
N ALA A 165 -1.17 14.86 7.70
CA ALA A 165 -1.25 15.75 8.86
C ALA A 165 -0.44 17.05 8.69
N SER A 166 0.65 17.03 7.91
CA SER A 166 1.53 18.19 7.72
C SER A 166 1.18 19.06 6.52
N ASP A 167 0.39 18.56 5.57
CA ASP A 167 0.07 19.27 4.33
C ASP A 167 -1.34 19.89 4.40
N ALA A 168 -1.41 21.21 4.33
CA ALA A 168 -2.67 21.95 4.40
C ALA A 168 -3.70 21.56 3.31
N ARG A 169 -3.24 21.02 2.16
CA ARG A 169 -4.12 20.54 1.08
C ARG A 169 -4.98 19.35 1.51
N PHE A 170 -4.50 18.56 2.47
CA PHE A 170 -5.14 17.32 2.91
C PHE A 170 -5.76 17.43 4.30
N GLN A 171 -5.85 18.65 4.82
CA GLN A 171 -6.47 18.90 6.13
C GLN A 171 -7.92 18.41 6.16
N GLY A 172 -8.23 17.56 7.13
CA GLY A 172 -9.56 16.96 7.28
C GLY A 172 -9.73 15.59 6.64
N ILE A 173 -8.72 15.08 5.91
CA ILE A 173 -8.74 13.70 5.43
C ILE A 173 -8.35 12.75 6.58
N GLU A 174 -9.23 11.81 6.91
CA GLU A 174 -8.95 10.76 7.88
C GLU A 174 -8.14 9.63 7.24
N VAL A 175 -7.00 9.24 7.84
CA VAL A 175 -6.22 8.07 7.41
C VAL A 175 -6.56 6.86 8.29
N ILE A 176 -7.37 5.97 7.75
CA ILE A 176 -7.91 4.79 8.46
C ILE A 176 -6.98 3.59 8.24
N PRO A 177 -6.46 2.95 9.32
CA PRO A 177 -5.69 1.73 9.21
C PRO A 177 -6.61 0.52 8.96
N GLY A 178 -6.19 -0.38 8.07
CA GLY A 178 -6.85 -1.65 7.85
C GLY A 178 -6.00 -2.82 8.33
N PRO A 179 -6.54 -3.76 9.10
CA PRO A 179 -5.78 -4.85 9.71
C PRO A 179 -5.17 -5.79 8.65
N ILE A 180 -4.06 -6.43 9.03
CA ILE A 180 -3.37 -7.40 8.18
C ILE A 180 -4.25 -8.62 7.95
N VAL A 181 -4.46 -8.98 6.69
CA VAL A 181 -5.09 -10.24 6.30
C VAL A 181 -4.01 -11.25 5.94
N ARG A 182 -4.09 -12.44 6.54
CA ARG A 182 -3.14 -13.52 6.31
C ARG A 182 -3.77 -14.66 5.51
N GLU A 183 -2.95 -15.40 4.79
CA GLU A 183 -3.32 -16.66 4.17
C GLU A 183 -3.45 -17.75 5.25
N ARG A 184 -3.95 -18.94 4.87
CA ARG A 184 -4.21 -20.03 5.82
C ARG A 184 -2.95 -20.52 6.55
N ASP A 185 -1.80 -20.34 5.95
CA ASP A 185 -0.47 -20.70 6.49
C ASP A 185 0.19 -19.56 7.28
N GLY A 186 -0.54 -18.48 7.56
CA GLY A 186 -0.06 -17.35 8.35
C GLY A 186 0.64 -16.25 7.57
N LEU A 187 1.09 -16.51 6.33
CA LEU A 187 1.77 -15.49 5.53
C LEU A 187 0.83 -14.30 5.24
N ALA A 188 1.29 -13.07 5.45
CA ALA A 188 0.53 -11.88 5.10
C ALA A 188 0.24 -11.85 3.60
N MET A 189 -1.01 -11.52 3.23
CA MET A 189 -1.40 -11.46 1.82
C MET A 189 -0.63 -10.39 1.06
N SER A 190 -0.12 -10.75 -0.11
CA SER A 190 0.59 -9.87 -1.03
C SER A 190 0.36 -10.32 -2.46
N SER A 191 0.28 -9.37 -3.39
CA SER A 191 0.23 -9.66 -4.83
C SER A 191 1.45 -10.45 -5.31
N ARG A 192 2.59 -10.29 -4.63
CA ARG A 192 3.84 -11.01 -4.89
C ARG A 192 3.86 -12.45 -4.38
N ASN A 193 2.93 -12.85 -3.53
CA ASN A 193 2.87 -14.23 -3.02
C ASN A 193 2.64 -15.26 -4.16
N ALA A 194 1.97 -14.86 -5.22
CA ALA A 194 1.76 -15.70 -6.41
C ALA A 194 3.08 -16.08 -7.13
N SER A 195 4.14 -15.28 -6.95
CA SER A 195 5.45 -15.51 -7.55
C SER A 195 6.36 -16.40 -6.68
N ILE A 196 5.94 -16.75 -5.45
CA ILE A 196 6.72 -17.62 -4.56
C ILE A 196 6.63 -19.06 -5.06
N PRO A 197 7.74 -19.69 -5.48
CA PRO A 197 7.73 -21.11 -5.84
C PRO A 197 7.24 -21.97 -4.66
N SER A 198 6.47 -23.02 -4.96
CA SER A 198 5.87 -23.88 -3.92
C SER A 198 6.91 -24.46 -2.95
N MET A 199 8.11 -24.79 -3.45
CA MET A 199 9.22 -25.28 -2.64
C MET A 199 9.78 -24.23 -1.64
N HIS A 200 9.49 -22.96 -1.82
CA HIS A 200 9.92 -21.88 -0.92
C HIS A 200 8.78 -21.32 -0.06
N ARG A 201 7.57 -21.85 -0.21
CA ARG A 201 6.39 -21.35 0.52
C ARG A 201 6.54 -21.48 2.03
N GLU A 202 7.00 -22.64 2.51
CA GLU A 202 7.24 -22.88 3.93
C GLU A 202 8.28 -21.90 4.52
N ARG A 203 9.33 -21.61 3.76
CA ARG A 203 10.34 -20.61 4.17
C ARG A 203 9.72 -19.23 4.30
N ALA A 204 8.89 -18.80 3.35
CA ALA A 204 8.22 -17.49 3.39
C ALA A 204 7.33 -17.32 4.62
N CYS A 205 6.71 -18.39 5.12
CA CYS A 205 5.92 -18.39 6.36
C CYS A 205 6.77 -18.08 7.60
N GLY A 206 8.09 -18.22 7.52
CA GLY A 206 9.02 -17.80 8.56
C GLY A 206 8.88 -16.35 9.00
N LEU A 207 8.39 -15.45 8.12
CA LEU A 207 8.07 -14.08 8.48
C LEU A 207 6.96 -14.00 9.54
N ALA A 208 5.86 -14.72 9.33
CA ALA A 208 4.76 -14.77 10.30
C ALA A 208 5.21 -15.46 11.59
N ASN A 209 5.91 -16.60 11.46
CA ASN A 209 6.42 -17.36 12.60
C ASN A 209 7.37 -16.54 13.47
N ALA A 210 8.18 -15.66 12.87
CA ALA A 210 9.10 -14.79 13.60
C ALA A 210 8.34 -13.75 14.45
N LEU A 211 7.28 -13.18 13.90
CA LEU A 211 6.43 -12.22 14.61
C LEU A 211 5.67 -12.91 15.75
N ASP A 212 5.06 -14.05 15.49
CA ASP A 212 4.30 -14.82 16.49
C ASP A 212 5.22 -15.28 17.64
N ALA A 213 6.45 -15.73 17.32
CA ALA A 213 7.43 -16.12 18.34
C ALA A 213 7.88 -14.94 19.21
N ALA A 214 7.93 -13.73 18.66
CA ALA A 214 8.34 -12.52 19.36
C ALA A 214 7.22 -11.95 20.26
N GLU A 215 5.95 -12.31 20.05
CA GLU A 215 4.81 -11.75 20.79
C GLU A 215 4.92 -11.97 22.31
N SER A 216 5.53 -13.07 22.74
CA SER A 216 5.72 -13.39 24.16
C SER A 216 6.99 -12.80 24.78
N ALA A 217 7.82 -12.10 24.04
CA ALA A 217 9.06 -11.50 24.52
C ALA A 217 8.77 -10.38 25.53
N LYS A 218 9.66 -10.24 26.52
CA LYS A 218 9.47 -9.27 27.61
C LYS A 218 10.04 -7.90 27.31
N THR A 219 11.00 -7.82 26.40
CA THR A 219 11.64 -6.56 25.98
C THR A 219 11.74 -6.48 24.46
N PRO A 220 11.82 -5.27 23.89
CA PRO A 220 12.08 -5.11 22.44
C PRO A 220 13.35 -5.86 21.98
N ALA A 221 14.43 -5.82 22.75
CA ALA A 221 15.67 -6.52 22.41
C ALA A 221 15.50 -8.04 22.38
N ASP A 222 14.73 -8.62 23.32
CA ASP A 222 14.42 -10.05 23.30
C ASP A 222 13.56 -10.40 22.07
N ALA A 223 12.56 -9.58 21.75
CA ALA A 223 11.70 -9.76 20.61
C ALA A 223 12.52 -9.74 19.30
N GLU A 224 13.38 -8.75 19.12
CA GLU A 224 14.27 -8.66 17.95
C GLU A 224 15.20 -9.88 17.85
N SER A 225 15.76 -10.34 18.96
CA SER A 225 16.61 -11.54 19.01
C SER A 225 15.85 -12.80 18.60
N VAL A 226 14.62 -12.97 19.10
CA VAL A 226 13.76 -14.10 18.75
C VAL A 226 13.40 -14.06 17.25
N MET A 227 13.01 -12.89 16.73
CA MET A 227 12.71 -12.73 15.31
C MET A 227 13.91 -13.12 14.42
N ARG A 228 15.11 -12.61 14.74
CA ARG A 228 16.35 -12.92 13.99
C ARG A 228 16.61 -14.42 13.97
N THR A 229 16.60 -15.06 15.13
CA THR A 229 16.84 -16.50 15.26
C THR A 229 15.83 -17.31 14.46
N THR A 230 14.55 -16.92 14.48
CA THR A 230 13.49 -17.61 13.75
C THR A 230 13.66 -17.43 12.23
N LEU A 231 13.96 -16.22 11.76
CA LEU A 231 14.19 -15.95 10.33
C LEU A 231 15.40 -16.72 9.81
N GLU A 232 16.50 -16.78 10.56
CA GLU A 232 17.70 -17.58 10.23
C GLU A 232 17.37 -19.08 10.14
N ALA A 233 16.59 -19.61 11.09
CA ALA A 233 16.16 -21.01 11.07
C ALA A 233 15.33 -21.34 9.81
N HIS A 234 14.54 -20.38 9.30
CA HIS A 234 13.83 -20.49 8.03
C HIS A 234 14.68 -20.16 6.81
N GLN A 235 15.98 -19.91 6.96
CA GLN A 235 16.93 -19.56 5.89
C GLN A 235 16.47 -18.33 5.07
N LEU A 236 15.85 -17.35 5.73
CA LEU A 236 15.47 -16.07 5.13
C LEU A 236 16.63 -15.08 5.26
N ALA A 237 16.98 -14.45 4.14
CA ALA A 237 17.84 -13.26 4.16
C ALA A 237 17.07 -12.13 4.81
N MET A 238 17.61 -11.57 5.90
CA MET A 238 16.96 -10.54 6.68
C MET A 238 17.62 -9.19 6.42
N GLU A 239 16.84 -8.21 6.02
CA GLU A 239 17.29 -6.83 5.91
C GLU A 239 17.18 -6.13 7.27
N TYR A 240 16.04 -6.27 7.94
CA TYR A 240 15.83 -5.74 9.30
C TYR A 240 14.81 -6.59 10.07
N ALA A 241 14.92 -6.59 11.40
CA ALA A 241 13.92 -7.10 12.33
C ALA A 241 14.03 -6.23 13.60
N VAL A 242 13.07 -5.35 13.80
CA VAL A 242 13.06 -4.33 14.88
C VAL A 242 11.66 -4.18 15.47
N ILE A 243 11.60 -3.69 16.71
CA ILE A 243 10.37 -3.37 17.43
C ILE A 243 10.31 -1.87 17.72
#